data_30adb2f1f82edc2798ad4fbb263e3ae2
#
_entry.id   30adb2f1f82edc2798ad4fbb263e3ae2
#
_cell.length_a   1.000
_cell.length_b   1.000
_cell.length_c   1.000
_cell.angle_alpha   90.00
_cell.angle_beta   90.00
_cell.angle_gamma   90.00
#
_symmetry.space_group_name_H-M   'P 1'
#
loop_
_entity.id
_entity.type
_entity.pdbx_description
1 polymer ?
#
loop_
_entity_poly.entity_id
_entity_poly.type
_entity_poly.pdbx_seq_one_letter_code
_entity_poly.pdbx_strand_id
1 'polypeptide(L)'
;MTVHARSILSFVLGLSSLMVAVQVPAATPSEGWKVIDTSQSYSELLSHLKEAVSESDLQVVFDVGPTEAAAKRGIDIPGNRVIGVFNNEFAVDILSLSVPAMIEAPIRFYVTEGEHGQATLSWIQPSHIYAPYADSADTATSAKKLREKSKELDLLFSEIAINATQVK
;
A
#
# COMPACT_ATOMS: atom_id res chain seq x y z
N MET A 1 -1.99 -19.31 83.00
CA MET A 1 -2.91 -19.14 81.83
C MET A 1 -2.13 -18.56 80.68
N THR A 2 -1.70 -19.41 79.76
CA THR A 2 -0.80 -19.09 78.62
C THR A 2 -1.66 -19.03 77.36
N VAL A 3 -1.72 -17.86 76.80
CA VAL A 3 -2.46 -17.62 75.53
C VAL A 3 -1.49 -17.73 74.39
N HIS A 4 -1.69 -18.72 73.49
CA HIS A 4 -0.92 -18.93 72.29
C HIS A 4 -1.47 -18.04 71.12
N ALA A 5 -0.66 -17.09 70.65
CA ALA A 5 -0.94 -16.33 69.44
C ALA A 5 -0.60 -17.17 68.20
N ARG A 6 -1.59 -17.47 67.36
CA ARG A 6 -1.42 -18.11 66.05
C ARG A 6 -1.20 -17.04 64.99
N SER A 7 0.04 -16.96 64.46
CA SER A 7 0.35 -16.15 63.26
C SER A 7 -0.22 -16.83 62.01
N ILE A 8 -1.10 -16.14 61.30
CA ILE A 8 -1.59 -16.57 59.98
C ILE A 8 -0.71 -15.89 58.94
N LEU A 9 0.13 -16.69 58.27
CA LEU A 9 0.97 -16.26 57.19
C LEU A 9 0.15 -16.31 55.87
N SER A 10 -0.31 -15.15 55.41
CA SER A 10 -1.04 -15.03 54.14
C SER A 10 -0.06 -15.07 52.95
N PHE A 11 -0.10 -16.16 52.20
CA PHE A 11 0.67 -16.34 50.98
C PHE A 11 -0.12 -15.69 49.80
N VAL A 12 0.31 -14.51 49.35
CA VAL A 12 -0.24 -13.86 48.16
C VAL A 12 0.46 -14.45 46.93
N LEU A 13 -0.24 -15.31 46.21
CA LEU A 13 0.21 -15.86 44.93
C LEU A 13 -0.01 -14.81 43.85
N GLY A 14 1.06 -14.09 43.46
CA GLY A 14 1.05 -13.17 42.37
C GLY A 14 0.95 -13.90 41.00
N LEU A 15 -0.20 -13.85 40.37
CA LEU A 15 -0.43 -14.36 39.01
C LEU A 15 0.14 -13.36 37.99
N SER A 16 1.41 -13.53 37.60
CA SER A 16 2.01 -12.77 36.52
C SER A 16 1.46 -13.26 35.19
N SER A 17 0.51 -12.51 34.64
CA SER A 17 0.02 -12.74 33.25
C SER A 17 1.14 -12.41 32.28
N LEU A 18 1.76 -13.43 31.70
CA LEU A 18 2.70 -13.29 30.60
C LEU A 18 1.90 -12.95 29.33
N MET A 19 1.86 -11.66 28.96
CA MET A 19 1.33 -11.26 27.65
C MET A 19 2.30 -11.73 26.58
N VAL A 20 1.95 -12.80 25.88
CA VAL A 20 2.62 -13.21 24.66
C VAL A 20 2.16 -12.26 23.58
N ALA A 21 3.02 -11.32 23.19
CA ALA A 21 2.81 -10.52 22.00
C ALA A 21 2.84 -11.46 20.77
N VAL A 22 1.69 -11.69 20.18
CA VAL A 22 1.59 -12.37 18.88
C VAL A 22 2.14 -11.42 17.85
N GLN A 23 3.39 -11.59 17.44
CA GLN A 23 3.94 -10.91 16.27
C GLN A 23 3.26 -11.49 15.04
N VAL A 24 2.36 -10.72 14.43
CA VAL A 24 1.86 -11.02 13.09
C VAL A 24 3.03 -10.75 12.14
N PRO A 25 3.56 -11.76 11.42
CA PRO A 25 4.61 -11.51 10.46
C PRO A 25 4.10 -10.53 9.41
N ALA A 26 4.88 -9.50 9.10
CA ALA A 26 4.60 -8.61 7.98
C ALA A 26 4.43 -9.49 6.73
N ALA A 27 3.29 -9.36 6.05
CA ALA A 27 3.04 -10.13 4.84
C ALA A 27 4.17 -9.84 3.84
N THR A 28 4.88 -10.88 3.42
CA THR A 28 5.88 -10.75 2.36
C THR A 28 5.17 -10.23 1.11
N PRO A 29 5.63 -9.11 0.52
CA PRO A 29 5.01 -8.59 -0.69
C PRO A 29 4.94 -9.70 -1.75
N SER A 30 3.79 -9.86 -2.39
CA SER A 30 3.64 -10.80 -3.49
C SER A 30 4.50 -10.36 -4.68
N GLU A 31 4.75 -11.28 -5.61
CA GLU A 31 5.51 -10.97 -6.82
C GLU A 31 4.92 -9.75 -7.54
N GLY A 32 5.79 -8.87 -8.06
CA GLY A 32 5.40 -7.62 -8.69
C GLY A 32 5.12 -6.45 -7.75
N TRP A 33 5.03 -6.66 -6.43
CA TRP A 33 4.89 -5.55 -5.47
C TRP A 33 6.19 -4.79 -5.29
N LYS A 34 6.05 -3.46 -5.25
CA LYS A 34 7.08 -2.52 -4.79
C LYS A 34 6.60 -1.91 -3.48
N VAL A 35 7.52 -1.80 -2.53
CA VAL A 35 7.27 -1.26 -1.18
C VAL A 35 8.41 -0.34 -0.81
N ILE A 36 8.09 0.86 -0.35
CA ILE A 36 9.04 1.84 0.17
C ILE A 36 8.55 2.28 1.55
N ASP A 37 9.29 1.89 2.58
CA ASP A 37 9.10 2.41 3.93
C ASP A 37 9.71 3.81 4.01
N THR A 38 8.99 4.74 4.64
CA THR A 38 9.43 6.14 4.77
C THR A 38 9.51 6.55 6.23
N SER A 39 10.18 7.68 6.49
CA SER A 39 10.12 8.37 7.78
C SER A 39 8.99 9.41 7.86
N GLN A 40 8.25 9.60 6.78
CA GLN A 40 7.16 10.57 6.70
C GLN A 40 5.94 10.07 7.48
N SER A 41 5.15 10.99 7.99
CA SER A 41 3.82 10.68 8.49
C SER A 41 2.88 10.29 7.33
N TYR A 42 1.79 9.64 7.67
CA TYR A 42 0.77 9.25 6.68
C TYR A 42 0.22 10.45 5.87
N SER A 43 -0.03 11.58 6.52
CA SER A 43 -0.54 12.78 5.85
C SER A 43 0.50 13.45 4.94
N GLU A 44 1.76 13.46 5.36
CA GLU A 44 2.86 14.00 4.54
C GLU A 44 3.05 13.16 3.28
N LEU A 45 3.19 11.83 3.42
CA LEU A 45 3.37 10.95 2.27
C LEU A 45 2.20 11.03 1.28
N LEU A 46 0.95 11.12 1.76
CA LEU A 46 -0.21 11.33 0.89
C LEU A 46 -0.14 12.65 0.11
N SER A 47 0.27 13.73 0.77
CA SER A 47 0.41 15.03 0.13
C SER A 47 1.50 15.00 -0.95
N HIS A 48 2.68 14.52 -0.61
CA HIS A 48 3.81 14.42 -1.53
C HIS A 48 3.55 13.47 -2.70
N LEU A 49 2.84 12.36 -2.47
CA LEU A 49 2.43 11.47 -3.55
C LEU A 49 1.50 12.16 -4.55
N LYS A 50 0.49 12.89 -4.07
CA LYS A 50 -0.43 13.63 -4.94
C LYS A 50 0.27 14.74 -5.71
N GLU A 51 1.21 15.44 -5.07
CA GLU A 51 2.07 16.45 -5.72
C GLU A 51 2.92 15.80 -6.81
N ALA A 52 3.66 14.72 -6.51
CA ALA A 52 4.47 14.00 -7.48
C ALA A 52 3.65 13.44 -8.66
N VAL A 53 2.41 12.98 -8.43
CA VAL A 53 1.49 12.59 -9.50
C VAL A 53 1.12 13.81 -10.34
N SER A 54 0.81 14.97 -9.73
CA SER A 54 0.40 16.18 -10.46
C SER A 54 1.53 16.79 -11.32
N GLU A 55 2.78 16.51 -10.98
CA GLU A 55 3.98 16.92 -11.74
C GLU A 55 4.37 15.92 -12.84
N SER A 56 3.69 14.77 -12.91
CA SER A 56 3.91 13.72 -13.90
C SER A 56 2.86 13.76 -15.02
N ASP A 57 2.98 12.81 -15.95
CA ASP A 57 1.97 12.61 -17.00
C ASP A 57 0.68 11.91 -16.51
N LEU A 58 0.60 11.56 -15.21
CA LEU A 58 -0.58 10.91 -14.63
C LEU A 58 -1.45 11.92 -13.86
N GLN A 59 -2.72 11.56 -13.69
CA GLN A 59 -3.69 12.32 -12.90
C GLN A 59 -4.32 11.42 -11.84
N VAL A 60 -4.53 11.94 -10.62
CA VAL A 60 -5.34 11.26 -9.60
C VAL A 60 -6.80 11.29 -10.04
N VAL A 61 -7.40 10.11 -10.21
CA VAL A 61 -8.81 9.97 -10.62
C VAL A 61 -9.69 9.42 -9.50
N PHE A 62 -9.12 8.77 -8.51
CA PHE A 62 -9.80 8.49 -7.25
C PHE A 62 -8.81 8.45 -6.08
N ASP A 63 -9.35 8.72 -4.89
CA ASP A 63 -8.65 8.77 -3.61
C ASP A 63 -9.61 8.23 -2.55
N VAL A 64 -9.44 6.96 -2.19
CA VAL A 64 -10.38 6.24 -1.33
C VAL A 64 -9.67 5.45 -0.23
N GLY A 65 -10.31 5.37 0.92
CA GLY A 65 -9.82 4.58 2.05
C GLY A 65 -10.87 4.44 3.13
N PRO A 66 -10.75 3.47 4.03
CA PRO A 66 -11.72 3.19 5.08
C PRO A 66 -11.57 4.11 6.29
N THR A 67 -10.43 4.78 6.49
CA THR A 67 -10.02 5.42 7.75
C THR A 67 -11.04 6.47 8.21
N GLU A 68 -11.40 7.44 7.36
CA GLU A 68 -12.34 8.49 7.74
C GLU A 68 -13.79 7.97 7.92
N ALA A 69 -14.16 6.96 7.14
CA ALA A 69 -15.48 6.33 7.30
C ALA A 69 -15.56 5.49 8.57
N ALA A 70 -14.48 4.85 8.98
CA ALA A 70 -14.36 4.14 10.24
C ALA A 70 -14.43 5.11 11.42
N ALA A 71 -13.68 6.21 11.37
CA ALA A 71 -13.68 7.25 12.43
C ALA A 71 -15.07 7.83 12.66
N LYS A 72 -15.86 8.09 11.60
CA LYS A 72 -17.27 8.54 11.73
C LYS A 72 -18.17 7.54 12.47
N ARG A 73 -17.77 6.28 12.54
CA ARG A 73 -18.46 5.21 13.26
C ARG A 73 -17.87 4.93 14.65
N GLY A 74 -16.90 5.75 15.10
CA GLY A 74 -16.18 5.58 16.35
C GLY A 74 -15.17 4.42 16.34
N ILE A 75 -14.73 4.00 15.14
CA ILE A 75 -13.73 2.94 14.95
C ILE A 75 -12.41 3.61 14.56
N ASP A 76 -11.39 3.43 15.38
CA ASP A 76 -10.04 3.92 15.11
C ASP A 76 -9.22 2.83 14.40
N ILE A 77 -8.69 3.17 13.22
CA ILE A 77 -7.80 2.29 12.42
C ILE A 77 -6.66 3.13 11.85
N PRO A 78 -5.47 2.53 11.67
CA PRO A 78 -4.35 3.21 11.03
C PRO A 78 -4.71 3.77 9.66
N GLY A 79 -4.00 4.81 9.24
CA GLY A 79 -4.13 5.43 7.94
C GLY A 79 -4.03 4.41 6.80
N ASN A 80 -4.97 4.47 5.86
CA ASN A 80 -5.10 3.52 4.77
C ASN A 80 -5.76 4.17 3.57
N ARG A 81 -5.05 4.24 2.43
CA ARG A 81 -5.50 4.98 1.25
C ARG A 81 -5.04 4.36 -0.05
N VAL A 82 -5.98 4.16 -0.97
CA VAL A 82 -5.71 3.76 -2.35
C VAL A 82 -5.88 4.98 -3.25
N ILE A 83 -4.84 5.32 -4.00
CA ILE A 83 -4.79 6.42 -4.95
C ILE A 83 -4.78 5.83 -6.36
N GLY A 84 -5.86 6.00 -7.11
CA GLY A 84 -5.93 5.59 -8.51
C GLY A 84 -5.41 6.68 -9.43
N VAL A 85 -4.50 6.31 -10.33
CA VAL A 85 -3.87 7.22 -11.28
C VAL A 85 -4.17 6.80 -12.71
N PHE A 86 -4.29 7.77 -13.61
CA PHE A 86 -4.74 7.55 -14.96
C PHE A 86 -4.09 8.55 -15.93
N ASN A 87 -3.85 8.08 -17.16
CA ASN A 87 -3.54 8.94 -18.30
C ASN A 87 -4.27 8.40 -19.51
N ASN A 88 -4.97 9.28 -20.24
CA ASN A 88 -5.81 8.89 -21.38
C ASN A 88 -4.98 8.35 -22.57
N GLU A 89 -3.78 8.86 -22.80
CA GLU A 89 -2.93 8.41 -23.90
C GLU A 89 -2.46 6.96 -23.66
N PHE A 90 -1.95 6.68 -22.46
CA PHE A 90 -1.62 5.30 -22.07
C PHE A 90 -2.84 4.37 -22.13
N ALA A 91 -4.00 4.84 -21.70
CA ALA A 91 -5.24 4.06 -21.75
C ALA A 91 -5.63 3.69 -23.17
N VAL A 92 -5.57 4.62 -24.11
CA VAL A 92 -5.87 4.38 -25.54
C VAL A 92 -4.85 3.42 -26.15
N ASP A 93 -3.57 3.57 -25.83
CA ASP A 93 -2.50 2.66 -26.27
C ASP A 93 -2.78 1.23 -25.79
N ILE A 94 -3.02 1.05 -24.49
CA ILE A 94 -3.33 -0.26 -23.90
C ILE A 94 -4.59 -0.88 -24.54
N LEU A 95 -5.65 -0.07 -24.68
CA LEU A 95 -6.91 -0.50 -25.28
C LEU A 95 -6.72 -1.00 -26.71
N SER A 96 -5.87 -0.32 -27.50
CA SER A 96 -5.57 -0.69 -28.88
C SER A 96 -4.78 -2.02 -28.99
N LEU A 97 -4.07 -2.40 -27.94
CA LEU A 97 -3.24 -3.60 -27.88
C LEU A 97 -3.97 -4.79 -27.26
N SER A 98 -4.84 -4.53 -26.29
CA SER A 98 -5.64 -5.54 -25.59
C SER A 98 -6.86 -4.89 -24.90
N VAL A 99 -8.04 -5.11 -25.46
CA VAL A 99 -9.30 -4.63 -24.86
C VAL A 99 -9.48 -5.15 -23.43
N PRO A 100 -9.25 -6.45 -23.12
CA PRO A 100 -9.37 -6.96 -21.77
C PRO A 100 -8.41 -6.31 -20.74
N ALA A 101 -7.23 -5.85 -21.18
CA ALA A 101 -6.24 -5.22 -20.30
C ALA A 101 -6.75 -3.90 -19.67
N MET A 102 -7.73 -3.26 -20.27
CA MET A 102 -8.31 -2.02 -19.75
C MET A 102 -9.05 -2.17 -18.41
N ILE A 103 -9.39 -3.40 -17.99
CA ILE A 103 -9.98 -3.64 -16.67
C ILE A 103 -9.04 -3.24 -15.53
N GLU A 104 -7.74 -3.21 -15.76
CA GLU A 104 -6.72 -2.87 -14.77
C GLU A 104 -6.59 -1.37 -14.52
N ALA A 105 -7.09 -0.54 -15.43
CA ALA A 105 -7.08 0.92 -15.27
C ALA A 105 -8.27 1.39 -14.42
N PRO A 106 -8.07 2.37 -13.54
CA PRO A 106 -6.82 3.07 -13.17
C PRO A 106 -5.88 2.18 -12.33
N ILE A 107 -4.57 2.29 -12.60
CA ILE A 107 -3.54 1.64 -11.77
C ILE A 107 -3.40 2.41 -10.45
N ARG A 108 -2.89 1.77 -9.41
CA ARG A 108 -3.01 2.28 -8.03
C ARG A 108 -1.69 2.35 -7.31
N PHE A 109 -1.54 3.42 -6.53
CA PHE A 109 -0.66 3.47 -5.37
C PHE A 109 -1.44 3.15 -4.10
N TYR A 110 -0.77 2.63 -3.10
CA TYR A 110 -1.34 2.31 -1.80
C TYR A 110 -0.46 2.90 -0.70
N VAL A 111 -1.04 3.71 0.17
CA VAL A 111 -0.37 4.34 1.31
C VAL A 111 -0.96 3.78 2.59
N THR A 112 -0.11 3.28 3.46
CA THR A 112 -0.49 2.75 4.77
C THR A 112 0.31 3.41 5.88
N GLU A 113 -0.28 3.52 7.06
CA GLU A 113 0.36 3.95 8.28
C GLU A 113 0.80 2.74 9.11
N GLY A 114 2.05 2.72 9.52
CA GLY A 114 2.60 1.70 10.40
C GLY A 114 2.37 1.99 11.89
N GLU A 115 2.78 1.06 12.76
CA GLU A 115 2.55 1.11 14.22
C GLU A 115 3.14 2.36 14.91
N HIS A 116 4.15 2.97 14.33
CA HIS A 116 4.83 4.15 14.89
C HIS A 116 4.48 5.46 14.14
N GLY A 117 3.42 5.44 13.31
CA GLY A 117 2.97 6.60 12.57
C GLY A 117 3.74 6.89 11.27
N GLN A 118 4.81 6.13 10.98
CA GLN A 118 5.47 6.23 9.69
C GLN A 118 4.63 5.59 8.60
N ALA A 119 4.69 6.19 7.41
CA ALA A 119 3.94 5.70 6.27
C ALA A 119 4.78 4.87 5.30
N THR A 120 4.12 3.92 4.68
CA THR A 120 4.68 3.07 3.63
C THR A 120 3.94 3.33 2.32
N LEU A 121 4.69 3.54 1.24
CA LEU A 121 4.17 3.61 -0.13
C LEU A 121 4.35 2.25 -0.82
N SER A 122 3.30 1.74 -1.44
CA SER A 122 3.40 0.50 -2.21
C SER A 122 2.55 0.54 -3.48
N TRP A 123 2.92 -0.30 -4.45
CA TRP A 123 2.18 -0.50 -5.70
C TRP A 123 2.55 -1.84 -6.32
N ILE A 124 1.71 -2.31 -7.24
CA ILE A 124 2.06 -3.44 -8.11
C ILE A 124 2.63 -2.86 -9.41
N GLN A 125 3.79 -3.37 -9.84
CA GLN A 125 4.40 -2.92 -11.10
C GLN A 125 3.43 -3.08 -12.27
N PRO A 126 3.19 -2.02 -13.07
CA PRO A 126 2.39 -2.11 -14.29
C PRO A 126 2.76 -3.27 -15.20
N SER A 127 4.06 -3.56 -15.37
CA SER A 127 4.51 -4.70 -16.18
C SER A 127 4.04 -6.04 -15.63
N HIS A 128 3.93 -6.18 -14.30
CA HIS A 128 3.37 -7.39 -13.67
C HIS A 128 1.85 -7.47 -13.87
N ILE A 129 1.15 -6.34 -13.73
CA ILE A 129 -0.31 -6.27 -13.92
C ILE A 129 -0.70 -6.66 -15.35
N TYR A 130 0.04 -6.17 -16.35
CA TYR A 130 -0.28 -6.39 -17.77
C TYR A 130 0.34 -7.67 -18.35
N ALA A 131 1.22 -8.39 -17.64
CA ALA A 131 1.86 -9.62 -18.14
C ALA A 131 0.85 -10.67 -18.64
N PRO A 132 -0.24 -11.02 -17.92
CA PRO A 132 -1.21 -12.02 -18.39
C PRO A 132 -1.88 -11.63 -19.72
N TYR A 133 -2.12 -10.33 -19.92
CA TYR A 133 -2.75 -9.82 -21.15
C TYR A 133 -1.76 -9.81 -22.31
N ALA A 134 -0.47 -9.58 -22.05
CA ALA A 134 0.57 -9.72 -23.06
C ALA A 134 0.78 -11.18 -23.47
N ASP A 135 0.69 -12.11 -22.51
CA ASP A 135 0.84 -13.56 -22.76
C ASP A 135 -0.34 -14.12 -23.56
N SER A 136 -1.55 -13.54 -23.43
CA SER A 136 -2.76 -13.91 -24.14
C SER A 136 -3.10 -13.04 -25.35
N ALA A 137 -2.18 -12.15 -25.78
CA ALA A 137 -2.44 -11.23 -26.89
C ALA A 137 -2.56 -11.97 -28.24
N ASP A 138 -3.47 -11.50 -29.09
CA ASP A 138 -3.78 -12.10 -30.39
C ASP A 138 -2.57 -12.20 -31.34
N THR A 139 -1.59 -11.31 -31.20
CA THR A 139 -0.39 -11.28 -32.04
C THR A 139 0.87 -11.07 -31.21
N ALA A 140 2.00 -11.61 -31.71
CA ALA A 140 3.31 -11.38 -31.12
C ALA A 140 3.69 -9.89 -31.11
N THR A 141 3.19 -9.10 -32.06
CA THR A 141 3.43 -7.66 -32.14
C THR A 141 2.69 -6.94 -31.01
N SER A 142 1.41 -7.26 -30.77
CA SER A 142 0.61 -6.68 -29.68
C SER A 142 1.21 -7.08 -28.32
N ALA A 143 1.58 -8.34 -28.15
CA ALA A 143 2.26 -8.84 -26.97
C ALA A 143 3.53 -8.04 -26.63
N LYS A 144 4.39 -7.85 -27.63
CA LYS A 144 5.63 -7.07 -27.48
C LYS A 144 5.36 -5.62 -27.09
N LYS A 145 4.46 -4.95 -27.82
CA LYS A 145 4.11 -3.54 -27.57
C LYS A 145 3.48 -3.36 -26.18
N LEU A 146 2.62 -4.28 -25.74
CA LEU A 146 2.01 -4.20 -24.43
C LEU A 146 3.06 -4.33 -23.32
N ARG A 147 4.05 -5.22 -23.47
CA ARG A 147 5.18 -5.32 -22.54
C ARG A 147 6.06 -4.06 -22.53
N GLU A 148 6.26 -3.42 -23.69
CA GLU A 148 7.03 -2.17 -23.79
C GLU A 148 6.28 -1.03 -23.07
N LYS A 149 5.00 -0.86 -23.35
CA LYS A 149 4.15 0.17 -22.71
C LYS A 149 4.03 -0.01 -21.20
N SER A 150 3.88 -1.25 -20.72
CA SER A 150 3.83 -1.52 -19.30
C SER A 150 5.16 -1.22 -18.58
N LYS A 151 6.29 -1.40 -19.24
CA LYS A 151 7.61 -0.99 -18.71
C LYS A 151 7.80 0.53 -18.68
N GLU A 152 7.28 1.27 -19.67
CA GLU A 152 7.23 2.74 -19.61
C GLU A 152 6.46 3.21 -18.36
N LEU A 153 5.34 2.58 -18.06
CA LEU A 153 4.58 2.84 -16.84
C LEU A 153 5.35 2.45 -15.57
N ASP A 154 6.13 1.36 -15.56
CA ASP A 154 7.01 1.00 -14.42
C ASP A 154 7.99 2.12 -14.09
N LEU A 155 8.59 2.74 -15.12
CA LEU A 155 9.53 3.85 -14.94
C LEU A 155 8.81 5.07 -14.35
N LEU A 156 7.66 5.42 -14.91
CA LEU A 156 6.85 6.56 -14.43
C LEU A 156 6.38 6.37 -12.98
N PHE A 157 5.92 5.17 -12.63
CA PHE A 157 5.54 4.84 -11.25
C PHE A 157 6.73 4.91 -10.29
N SER A 158 7.89 4.46 -10.73
CA SER A 158 9.11 4.52 -9.92
C SER A 158 9.58 5.96 -9.71
N GLU A 159 9.51 6.81 -10.73
CA GLU A 159 9.84 8.24 -10.64
C GLU A 159 8.89 8.97 -9.67
N ILE A 160 7.58 8.78 -9.81
CA ILE A 160 6.59 9.34 -8.90
C ILE A 160 6.87 8.88 -7.46
N ALA A 161 7.15 7.59 -7.25
CA ALA A 161 7.44 7.06 -5.93
C ALA A 161 8.72 7.65 -5.33
N ILE A 162 9.78 7.84 -6.11
CA ILE A 162 11.02 8.50 -5.69
C ILE A 162 10.74 9.95 -5.28
N ASN A 163 10.03 10.70 -6.12
CA ASN A 163 9.70 12.11 -5.85
C ASN A 163 8.83 12.25 -4.58
N ALA A 164 7.87 11.35 -4.37
CA ALA A 164 7.03 11.35 -3.19
C ALA A 164 7.76 10.98 -1.89
N THR A 165 8.79 10.14 -1.96
CA THR A 165 9.45 9.58 -0.77
C THR A 165 10.79 10.26 -0.42
N GLN A 166 11.45 10.92 -1.38
CA GLN A 166 12.72 11.64 -1.19
C GLN A 166 12.51 13.14 -1.01
N VAL A 167 11.68 13.53 -0.04
CA VAL A 167 11.51 14.95 0.28
C VAL A 167 12.78 15.47 0.95
N LYS A 168 13.29 16.61 0.44
CA LYS A 168 14.47 17.30 0.94
C LYS A 168 14.12 18.18 2.13
#